data_ac028e0e945b286d3ff6d6a81bab6c9e
#
_entry.id   ac028e0e945b286d3ff6d6a81bab6c9e
#
_cell.length_a   1.000
_cell.length_b   1.000
_cell.length_c   1.000
_cell.angle_alpha   90.00
_cell.angle_beta   90.00
_cell.angle_gamma   90.00
#
_symmetry.space_group_name_H-M   'P 1'
#
loop_
_entity.id
_entity.type
_entity.pdbx_description
1 polymer ?
#
loop_
_entity_poly.entity_id
_entity_poly.type
_entity_poly.pdbx_seq_one_letter_code
_entity_poly.pdbx_strand_id
1 'polypeptide(L)'
;MSIHRRIRKTFLQFAMVVAVTAPLWTIAAVAGVAQRDGGSDRARMLAGAIDIHVHNLPDDRPRSIDAVEVAKLASARRMRAIVLKNHYESTAGIVYLVRKAVPNIEVFGGIDLNHTVGGINPAAVDHMTRVTGGWGRIVWMPTFDAENQVRFSKEDRPFVSVSRDGELLPVVKEVIGLIAKHGLVLATGHSAAAEGLLLLREGRRQGVQHMLVTHAINAPVLMDVSQMQEAAQLGAFIEFVGGSLAATDAQARIDRFADAIRKIGPDFCILSSDLGQLGNALPPDGFGAFLVALRAKGFTEQEISRMSKQNPARLLGLH
;
A
#
# COMPACT_ATOMS: atom_id res chain seq x y z
N MET A 1 -46.68 -57.94 22.90
CA MET A 1 -46.64 -58.63 24.22
C MET A 1 -45.78 -57.79 25.12
N SER A 2 -46.42 -57.17 26.02
CA SER A 2 -46.52 -57.20 27.51
C SER A 2 -45.52 -56.20 28.11
N ILE A 3 -45.94 -55.05 28.58
CA ILE A 3 -46.57 -54.65 29.85
C ILE A 3 -45.59 -54.83 31.05
N HIS A 4 -45.26 -53.72 31.72
CA HIS A 4 -45.51 -53.33 33.11
C HIS A 4 -44.52 -52.22 33.54
N ARG A 5 -44.95 -51.05 33.84
CA ARG A 5 -45.61 -50.40 34.99
C ARG A 5 -44.71 -50.12 36.20
N ARG A 6 -44.67 -48.77 36.49
CA ARG A 6 -44.70 -48.08 37.82
C ARG A 6 -43.40 -48.10 38.63
N ILE A 7 -42.95 -47.07 39.31
CA ILE A 7 -43.59 -46.22 40.33
C ILE A 7 -42.81 -44.92 40.56
N ARG A 8 -43.56 -43.89 40.94
CA ARG A 8 -43.15 -42.55 41.38
C ARG A 8 -42.25 -42.58 42.63
N LYS A 9 -41.33 -41.63 42.78
CA LYS A 9 -41.12 -40.88 44.04
C LYS A 9 -40.65 -39.47 43.78
N THR A 10 -41.42 -38.53 44.24
CA THR A 10 -41.25 -37.10 44.36
C THR A 10 -40.22 -36.80 45.44
N PHE A 11 -39.21 -35.97 45.13
CA PHE A 11 -38.51 -35.22 46.17
C PHE A 11 -38.41 -33.77 45.68
N LEU A 12 -39.11 -32.88 46.36
CA LEU A 12 -38.98 -31.43 46.32
C LEU A 12 -37.67 -31.07 47.03
N GLN A 13 -36.73 -30.43 46.33
CA GLN A 13 -35.71 -29.66 46.99
C GLN A 13 -35.74 -28.23 46.40
N PHE A 14 -36.13 -27.32 47.29
CA PHE A 14 -36.02 -25.86 47.08
C PHE A 14 -34.53 -25.53 47.03
N ALA A 15 -34.01 -25.17 45.86
CA ALA A 15 -32.77 -24.47 45.74
C ALA A 15 -33.05 -22.97 45.53
N MET A 16 -32.71 -22.18 46.51
CA MET A 16 -32.80 -20.74 46.53
C MET A 16 -31.75 -20.17 45.53
N VAL A 17 -32.18 -19.76 44.36
CA VAL A 17 -31.31 -19.07 43.38
C VAL A 17 -31.23 -17.61 43.79
N VAL A 18 -30.10 -17.22 44.42
CA VAL A 18 -29.74 -15.82 44.58
C VAL A 18 -29.29 -15.32 43.22
N ALA A 19 -30.16 -14.58 42.54
CA ALA A 19 -29.82 -13.87 41.32
C ALA A 19 -28.94 -12.68 41.67
N VAL A 20 -27.63 -12.80 41.47
CA VAL A 20 -26.72 -11.67 41.43
C VAL A 20 -26.88 -11.01 40.06
N THR A 21 -27.74 -9.99 39.95
CA THR A 21 -27.85 -9.13 38.81
C THR A 21 -26.70 -8.15 38.84
N ALA A 22 -25.53 -8.50 38.28
CA ALA A 22 -24.52 -7.53 37.95
C ALA A 22 -25.00 -6.71 36.73
N PRO A 23 -24.83 -5.38 36.69
CA PRO A 23 -25.39 -4.58 35.61
C PRO A 23 -24.62 -4.82 34.32
N LEU A 24 -25.23 -5.51 33.37
CA LEU A 24 -24.76 -5.72 31.98
C LEU A 24 -24.56 -4.42 31.18
N TRP A 25 -24.84 -3.26 31.78
CA TRP A 25 -24.78 -1.94 31.12
C TRP A 25 -23.37 -1.34 31.01
N THR A 26 -22.43 -1.74 31.86
CA THR A 26 -21.07 -1.15 31.87
C THR A 26 -20.18 -1.72 30.76
N ILE A 27 -20.34 -3.00 30.40
CA ILE A 27 -19.51 -3.63 29.37
C ILE A 27 -19.89 -3.16 27.95
N ALA A 28 -21.18 -2.94 27.68
CA ALA A 28 -21.63 -2.43 26.39
C ALA A 28 -21.23 -0.97 26.15
N ALA A 29 -21.18 -0.14 27.21
CA ALA A 29 -20.77 1.26 27.10
C ALA A 29 -19.26 1.39 26.81
N VAL A 30 -18.40 0.58 27.46
CA VAL A 30 -16.95 0.61 27.22
C VAL A 30 -16.60 0.09 25.84
N ALA A 31 -17.22 -1.01 25.37
CA ALA A 31 -17.03 -1.51 24.00
C ALA A 31 -17.54 -0.53 22.94
N GLY A 32 -18.66 0.15 23.18
CA GLY A 32 -19.22 1.15 22.28
C GLY A 32 -18.40 2.42 22.16
N VAL A 33 -17.75 2.86 23.25
CA VAL A 33 -16.84 4.02 23.26
C VAL A 33 -15.55 3.67 22.52
N ALA A 34 -14.93 2.53 22.80
CA ALA A 34 -13.71 2.10 22.12
C ALA A 34 -13.92 1.92 20.59
N GLN A 35 -15.10 1.43 20.17
CA GLN A 35 -15.43 1.24 18.76
C GLN A 35 -15.79 2.57 18.06
N ARG A 36 -16.40 3.52 18.78
CA ARG A 36 -16.67 4.89 18.28
C ARG A 36 -15.38 5.71 18.15
N ASP A 37 -14.48 5.61 19.12
CA ASP A 37 -13.20 6.32 19.09
C ASP A 37 -12.29 5.81 17.97
N GLY A 38 -12.19 4.51 17.76
CA GLY A 38 -11.41 3.94 16.66
C GLY A 38 -11.96 4.32 15.27
N GLY A 39 -13.27 4.50 15.12
CA GLY A 39 -13.90 4.99 13.89
C GLY A 39 -13.61 6.47 13.63
N SER A 40 -13.67 7.31 14.67
CA SER A 40 -13.37 8.74 14.59
C SER A 40 -11.89 8.98 14.31
N ASP A 41 -10.99 8.23 14.93
CA ASP A 41 -9.55 8.31 14.71
C ASP A 41 -9.17 7.91 13.28
N ARG A 42 -9.73 6.82 12.77
CA ARG A 42 -9.52 6.39 11.38
C ARG A 42 -9.95 7.48 10.39
N ALA A 43 -11.14 8.04 10.56
CA ALA A 43 -11.67 9.08 9.69
C ALA A 43 -10.80 10.35 9.72
N ARG A 44 -10.30 10.74 10.90
CA ARG A 44 -9.42 11.89 11.07
C ARG A 44 -8.06 11.68 10.39
N MET A 45 -7.47 10.49 10.52
CA MET A 45 -6.18 10.18 9.91
C MET A 45 -6.29 10.09 8.38
N LEU A 46 -7.40 9.56 7.85
CA LEU A 46 -7.62 9.47 6.41
C LEU A 46 -7.90 10.83 5.75
N ALA A 47 -8.49 11.79 6.48
CA ALA A 47 -8.75 13.11 5.93
C ALA A 47 -7.46 13.80 5.46
N GLY A 48 -7.37 14.06 4.15
CA GLY A 48 -6.19 14.61 3.49
C GLY A 48 -5.07 13.61 3.21
N ALA A 49 -5.25 12.32 3.53
CA ALA A 49 -4.26 11.29 3.23
C ALA A 49 -4.14 11.02 1.73
N ILE A 50 -2.97 10.54 1.33
CA ILE A 50 -2.64 10.15 -0.06
C ILE A 50 -2.16 8.71 -0.02
N ASP A 51 -2.84 7.83 -0.76
CA ASP A 51 -2.43 6.44 -0.94
C ASP A 51 -1.81 6.27 -2.33
N ILE A 52 -0.52 5.98 -2.37
CA ILE A 52 0.23 5.90 -3.64
C ILE A 52 0.25 4.50 -4.25
N HIS A 53 -0.47 3.53 -3.69
CA HIS A 53 -0.38 2.13 -4.09
C HIS A 53 -1.74 1.43 -3.98
N VAL A 54 -2.63 1.70 -4.95
CA VAL A 54 -4.01 1.20 -4.97
C VAL A 54 -4.26 0.33 -6.20
N HIS A 55 -4.54 -0.94 -5.96
CA HIS A 55 -4.94 -1.87 -7.03
C HIS A 55 -6.45 -1.83 -7.28
N ASN A 56 -6.86 -1.98 -8.54
CA ASN A 56 -8.25 -1.81 -8.95
C ASN A 56 -8.58 -2.54 -10.25
N LEU A 57 -9.88 -2.73 -10.54
CA LEU A 57 -10.35 -3.10 -11.87
C LEU A 57 -10.41 -1.87 -12.79
N PRO A 58 -10.25 -2.03 -14.12
CA PRO A 58 -9.93 -3.30 -14.81
C PRO A 58 -8.48 -3.72 -14.55
N ASP A 59 -8.26 -5.02 -14.44
CA ASP A 59 -6.94 -5.66 -14.30
C ASP A 59 -7.02 -7.06 -14.90
N ASP A 60 -5.92 -7.68 -15.27
CA ASP A 60 -5.83 -9.09 -15.68
C ASP A 60 -6.08 -10.06 -14.51
N ARG A 61 -6.18 -9.53 -13.31
CA ARG A 61 -6.40 -10.27 -12.05
C ARG A 61 -7.70 -9.87 -11.39
N PRO A 62 -8.34 -10.78 -10.66
CA PRO A 62 -9.49 -10.41 -9.84
C PRO A 62 -9.13 -9.35 -8.79
N ARG A 63 -9.92 -8.26 -8.76
CA ARG A 63 -9.79 -7.19 -7.78
C ARG A 63 -11.10 -7.00 -7.02
N SER A 64 -11.03 -6.44 -5.84
CA SER A 64 -12.18 -6.25 -4.96
C SER A 64 -13.02 -5.01 -5.30
N ILE A 65 -12.48 -4.09 -6.12
CA ILE A 65 -13.11 -2.80 -6.40
C ILE A 65 -12.61 -2.26 -7.75
N ASP A 66 -13.45 -1.52 -8.46
CA ASP A 66 -13.03 -0.83 -9.69
C ASP A 66 -12.46 0.57 -9.40
N ALA A 67 -11.83 1.16 -10.43
CA ALA A 67 -11.15 2.44 -10.34
C ALA A 67 -12.07 3.61 -9.95
N VAL A 68 -13.31 3.61 -10.43
CA VAL A 68 -14.29 4.67 -10.12
C VAL A 68 -14.81 4.52 -8.70
N GLU A 69 -15.15 3.30 -8.31
CA GLU A 69 -15.68 3.02 -6.98
C GLU A 69 -14.63 3.25 -5.87
N VAL A 70 -13.36 2.89 -6.11
CA VAL A 70 -12.31 3.19 -5.13
C VAL A 70 -12.07 4.70 -4.99
N ALA A 71 -12.15 5.46 -6.09
CA ALA A 71 -12.04 6.91 -6.05
C ALA A 71 -13.21 7.55 -5.29
N LYS A 72 -14.46 7.08 -5.52
CA LYS A 72 -15.63 7.51 -4.74
C LYS A 72 -15.47 7.22 -3.26
N LEU A 73 -15.01 6.02 -2.90
CA LEU A 73 -14.81 5.63 -1.51
C LEU A 73 -13.72 6.49 -0.85
N ALA A 74 -12.60 6.71 -1.53
CA ALA A 74 -11.51 7.56 -1.03
C ALA A 74 -11.97 9.01 -0.86
N SER A 75 -12.74 9.56 -1.81
CA SER A 75 -13.38 10.88 -1.69
C SER A 75 -14.34 10.96 -0.49
N ALA A 76 -15.18 9.94 -0.29
CA ALA A 76 -16.09 9.86 0.86
C ALA A 76 -15.34 9.80 2.21
N ARG A 77 -14.12 9.24 2.24
CA ARG A 77 -13.19 9.25 3.38
C ARG A 77 -12.39 10.55 3.48
N ARG A 78 -12.65 11.54 2.60
CA ARG A 78 -11.96 12.84 2.52
C ARG A 78 -10.45 12.71 2.29
N MET A 79 -9.99 11.65 1.62
CA MET A 79 -8.62 11.54 1.18
C MET A 79 -8.32 12.63 0.14
N ARG A 80 -7.06 13.10 0.11
CA ARG A 80 -6.62 14.08 -0.90
C ARG A 80 -6.41 13.44 -2.25
N ALA A 81 -5.73 12.29 -2.28
CA ALA A 81 -5.38 11.65 -3.53
C ALA A 81 -5.22 10.13 -3.40
N ILE A 82 -5.33 9.45 -4.55
CA ILE A 82 -4.91 8.06 -4.72
C ILE A 82 -4.09 7.91 -6.01
N VAL A 83 -3.18 6.93 -6.03
CA VAL A 83 -2.49 6.51 -7.26
C VAL A 83 -2.95 5.11 -7.62
N LEU A 84 -3.55 4.98 -8.79
CA LEU A 84 -3.98 3.70 -9.35
C LEU A 84 -2.76 2.95 -9.90
N LYS A 85 -2.57 1.72 -9.44
CA LYS A 85 -1.45 0.87 -9.82
C LYS A 85 -1.97 -0.49 -10.27
N ASN A 86 -1.67 -0.87 -11.52
CA ASN A 86 -1.88 -2.20 -12.07
C ASN A 86 -0.57 -2.68 -12.69
N HIS A 87 -0.34 -4.01 -12.71
CA HIS A 87 0.99 -4.53 -13.03
C HIS A 87 1.27 -4.64 -14.54
N TYR A 88 0.23 -4.69 -15.38
CA TYR A 88 0.39 -5.12 -16.76
C TYR A 88 -0.05 -4.08 -17.80
N GLU A 89 -0.40 -2.87 -17.36
CA GLU A 89 -0.83 -1.79 -18.22
C GLU A 89 -0.48 -0.41 -17.61
N SER A 90 -0.50 0.64 -18.45
CA SER A 90 -0.45 2.00 -17.93
C SER A 90 -1.83 2.43 -17.46
N THR A 91 -1.93 2.90 -16.22
CA THR A 91 -3.17 3.39 -15.63
C THR A 91 -3.48 4.85 -15.98
N ALA A 92 -2.61 5.56 -16.72
CA ALA A 92 -2.80 6.97 -17.06
C ALA A 92 -4.10 7.24 -17.85
N GLY A 93 -4.50 6.32 -18.74
CA GLY A 93 -5.74 6.46 -19.52
C GLY A 93 -7.01 6.33 -18.68
N ILE A 94 -7.06 5.36 -17.76
CA ILE A 94 -8.23 5.19 -16.88
C ILE A 94 -8.36 6.34 -15.90
N VAL A 95 -7.24 6.90 -15.41
CA VAL A 95 -7.24 8.07 -14.52
C VAL A 95 -7.99 9.24 -15.13
N TYR A 96 -7.86 9.49 -16.45
CA TYR A 96 -8.62 10.53 -17.14
C TYR A 96 -10.14 10.37 -16.97
N LEU A 97 -10.64 9.15 -17.13
CA LEU A 97 -12.07 8.85 -16.98
C LEU A 97 -12.52 8.92 -15.50
N VAL A 98 -11.70 8.41 -14.59
CA VAL A 98 -11.98 8.43 -13.14
C VAL A 98 -12.08 9.87 -12.63
N ARG A 99 -11.16 10.76 -13.01
CA ARG A 99 -11.20 12.18 -12.61
C ARG A 99 -12.42 12.92 -13.15
N LYS A 100 -12.92 12.53 -14.31
CA LYS A 100 -14.21 13.07 -14.83
C LYS A 100 -15.41 12.59 -14.02
N ALA A 101 -15.39 11.31 -13.60
CA ALA A 101 -16.48 10.71 -12.83
C ALA A 101 -16.47 11.14 -11.35
N VAL A 102 -15.28 11.41 -10.78
CA VAL A 102 -15.11 11.74 -9.35
C VAL A 102 -14.20 12.96 -9.22
N PRO A 103 -14.71 14.19 -9.46
CA PRO A 103 -13.87 15.41 -9.53
C PRO A 103 -13.35 15.88 -8.16
N ASN A 104 -13.88 15.35 -7.06
CA ASN A 104 -13.58 15.81 -5.70
C ASN A 104 -12.38 15.12 -5.05
N ILE A 105 -11.60 14.35 -5.81
CA ILE A 105 -10.36 13.71 -5.37
C ILE A 105 -9.32 13.79 -6.48
N GLU A 106 -8.07 13.98 -6.12
CA GLU A 106 -6.97 13.86 -7.07
C GLU A 106 -6.65 12.37 -7.31
N VAL A 107 -6.67 11.96 -8.57
CA VAL A 107 -6.31 10.59 -8.95
C VAL A 107 -5.14 10.64 -9.93
N PHE A 108 -4.13 9.85 -9.65
CA PHE A 108 -2.95 9.70 -10.49
C PHE A 108 -2.79 8.24 -10.90
N GLY A 109 -1.94 8.00 -11.87
CA GLY A 109 -1.58 6.67 -12.34
C GLY A 109 -0.10 6.56 -12.61
N GLY A 110 0.27 5.48 -13.25
CA GLY A 110 1.64 5.20 -13.61
C GLY A 110 1.75 4.06 -14.61
N ILE A 111 2.93 3.48 -14.66
CA ILE A 111 3.26 2.32 -15.49
C ILE A 111 4.22 1.41 -14.74
N ASP A 112 3.95 0.11 -14.75
CA ASP A 112 4.85 -0.94 -14.27
C ASP A 112 5.57 -1.55 -15.49
N LEU A 113 6.91 -1.55 -15.49
CA LEU A 113 7.70 -1.95 -16.65
C LEU A 113 7.84 -3.47 -16.78
N ASN A 114 6.69 -4.16 -16.78
CA ASN A 114 6.57 -5.59 -16.97
C ASN A 114 6.49 -5.94 -18.48
N HIS A 115 6.51 -7.23 -18.83
CA HIS A 115 6.53 -7.70 -20.22
C HIS A 115 5.39 -7.15 -21.08
N THR A 116 4.19 -7.02 -20.54
CA THR A 116 2.99 -6.58 -21.28
C THR A 116 3.09 -5.17 -21.84
N VAL A 117 3.91 -4.32 -21.23
CA VAL A 117 4.22 -2.97 -21.72
C VAL A 117 5.53 -2.91 -22.51
N GLY A 118 6.12 -4.07 -22.80
CA GLY A 118 7.39 -4.20 -23.52
C GLY A 118 8.63 -4.23 -22.62
N GLY A 119 8.48 -4.53 -21.32
CA GLY A 119 9.57 -4.55 -20.35
C GLY A 119 10.07 -3.14 -20.06
N ILE A 120 11.40 -2.97 -20.00
CA ILE A 120 12.03 -1.64 -19.86
C ILE A 120 11.86 -0.90 -21.19
N ASN A 121 10.75 -0.18 -21.33
CA ASN A 121 10.31 0.42 -22.59
C ASN A 121 10.25 1.95 -22.51
N PRO A 122 11.30 2.66 -23.03
CA PRO A 122 11.31 4.12 -23.04
C PRO A 122 10.11 4.73 -23.77
N ALA A 123 9.67 4.12 -24.89
CA ALA A 123 8.55 4.61 -25.68
C ALA A 123 7.22 4.54 -24.91
N ALA A 124 7.02 3.50 -24.09
CA ALA A 124 5.83 3.37 -23.24
C ALA A 124 5.81 4.44 -22.13
N VAL A 125 6.96 4.74 -21.53
CA VAL A 125 7.09 5.80 -20.52
C VAL A 125 6.83 7.17 -21.14
N ASP A 126 7.44 7.49 -22.28
CA ASP A 126 7.21 8.75 -23.00
C ASP A 126 5.75 8.87 -23.45
N HIS A 127 5.13 7.80 -23.94
CA HIS A 127 3.71 7.80 -24.28
C HIS A 127 2.82 8.11 -23.08
N MET A 128 3.08 7.51 -21.92
CA MET A 128 2.32 7.75 -20.69
C MET A 128 2.26 9.26 -20.35
N THR A 129 3.35 9.99 -20.55
CA THR A 129 3.39 11.45 -20.24
C THR A 129 2.50 12.28 -21.15
N ARG A 130 2.18 11.78 -22.35
CA ARG A 130 1.35 12.45 -23.36
C ARG A 130 -0.13 12.10 -23.30
N VAL A 131 -0.51 11.16 -22.43
CA VAL A 131 -1.93 10.85 -22.21
C VAL A 131 -2.64 12.10 -21.67
N THR A 132 -3.81 12.39 -22.23
CA THR A 132 -4.62 13.57 -21.88
C THR A 132 -4.73 13.77 -20.38
N GLY A 133 -4.37 14.95 -19.92
CA GLY A 133 -4.36 15.36 -18.52
C GLY A 133 -3.00 15.25 -17.84
N GLY A 134 -2.07 14.43 -18.35
CA GLY A 134 -0.71 14.29 -17.79
C GLY A 134 -0.69 13.75 -16.37
N TRP A 135 -1.62 12.85 -16.01
CA TRP A 135 -1.76 12.32 -14.66
C TRP A 135 -1.03 10.99 -14.43
N GLY A 136 -0.28 10.46 -15.40
CA GLY A 136 0.72 9.43 -15.20
C GLY A 136 1.89 10.01 -14.43
N ARG A 137 2.16 9.56 -13.21
CA ARG A 137 3.15 10.15 -12.31
C ARG A 137 4.27 9.21 -11.92
N ILE A 138 3.99 7.93 -11.78
CA ILE A 138 4.95 6.96 -11.25
C ILE A 138 5.34 5.97 -12.34
N VAL A 139 6.64 5.75 -12.47
CA VAL A 139 7.23 4.68 -13.26
C VAL A 139 7.83 3.67 -12.29
N TRP A 140 7.17 2.52 -12.13
CA TRP A 140 7.73 1.41 -11.40
C TRP A 140 8.65 0.60 -12.32
N MET A 141 9.86 0.34 -11.87
CA MET A 141 10.68 -0.71 -12.45
C MET A 141 9.90 -2.04 -12.37
N PRO A 142 10.32 -3.09 -13.08
CA PRO A 142 9.56 -4.33 -13.15
C PRO A 142 9.07 -4.79 -11.78
N THR A 143 7.83 -5.28 -11.73
CA THR A 143 7.20 -5.79 -10.52
C THR A 143 7.07 -7.30 -10.61
N PHE A 144 5.90 -7.85 -10.99
CA PHE A 144 5.75 -9.30 -11.07
C PHE A 144 6.71 -9.98 -12.07
N ASP A 145 7.11 -9.27 -13.14
CA ASP A 145 8.07 -9.81 -14.10
C ASP A 145 9.54 -9.45 -13.76
N ALA A 146 9.82 -8.78 -12.63
CA ALA A 146 11.18 -8.52 -12.21
C ALA A 146 11.97 -9.84 -12.05
N GLU A 147 13.23 -9.85 -12.48
CA GLU A 147 14.10 -11.01 -12.29
C GLU A 147 14.13 -11.46 -10.83
N ASN A 148 14.29 -10.52 -9.89
CA ASN A 148 14.26 -10.80 -8.46
C ASN A 148 12.94 -11.46 -8.01
N GLN A 149 11.78 -11.00 -8.51
CA GLN A 149 10.48 -11.57 -8.18
C GLN A 149 10.37 -13.02 -8.67
N VAL A 150 10.70 -13.25 -9.95
CA VAL A 150 10.58 -14.58 -10.58
C VAL A 150 11.50 -15.59 -9.88
N ARG A 151 12.74 -15.18 -9.57
CA ARG A 151 13.70 -16.03 -8.86
C ARG A 151 13.27 -16.29 -7.41
N PHE A 152 12.78 -15.26 -6.71
CA PHE A 152 12.26 -15.40 -5.34
C PHE A 152 11.09 -16.38 -5.27
N SER A 153 10.15 -16.29 -6.20
CA SER A 153 8.98 -17.18 -6.31
C SER A 153 9.31 -18.56 -6.88
N LYS A 154 10.56 -18.79 -7.33
CA LYS A 154 11.03 -20.03 -7.97
C LYS A 154 10.17 -20.42 -9.17
N GLU A 155 9.69 -19.43 -9.91
CA GLU A 155 8.90 -19.62 -11.12
C GLU A 155 9.82 -19.86 -12.32
N ASP A 156 9.39 -20.73 -13.24
CA ASP A 156 10.07 -20.98 -14.52
C ASP A 156 9.33 -20.22 -15.64
N ARG A 157 9.59 -18.92 -15.72
CA ARG A 157 9.03 -18.03 -16.74
C ARG A 157 9.98 -16.90 -17.10
N PRO A 158 9.80 -16.25 -18.25
CA PRO A 158 10.57 -15.07 -18.62
C PRO A 158 10.49 -13.97 -17.57
N PHE A 159 11.56 -13.20 -17.43
CA PHE A 159 11.65 -12.07 -16.52
C PHE A 159 12.29 -10.84 -17.19
N VAL A 160 12.12 -9.69 -16.58
CA VAL A 160 12.71 -8.43 -17.01
C VAL A 160 13.81 -8.05 -16.03
N SER A 161 15.07 -8.00 -16.52
CA SER A 161 16.22 -7.57 -15.72
C SER A 161 16.40 -6.05 -15.80
N VAL A 162 16.85 -5.46 -14.70
CA VAL A 162 17.27 -4.03 -14.65
C VAL A 162 18.79 -3.88 -14.67
N SER A 163 19.52 -4.94 -14.31
CA SER A 163 20.98 -4.95 -14.20
C SER A 163 21.59 -6.24 -14.77
N ARG A 164 22.87 -6.21 -15.05
CA ARG A 164 23.70 -7.37 -15.37
C ARG A 164 25.10 -7.13 -14.82
N ASP A 165 25.68 -8.14 -14.18
CA ASP A 165 27.03 -8.09 -13.61
C ASP A 165 27.28 -6.87 -12.69
N GLY A 166 26.25 -6.48 -11.93
CA GLY A 166 26.32 -5.35 -11.00
C GLY A 166 26.16 -3.96 -11.64
N GLU A 167 25.85 -3.88 -12.94
CA GLU A 167 25.62 -2.62 -13.65
C GLU A 167 24.21 -2.54 -14.24
N LEU A 168 23.63 -1.33 -14.22
CA LEU A 168 22.33 -1.08 -14.88
C LEU A 168 22.44 -1.22 -16.40
N LEU A 169 21.45 -1.86 -16.98
CA LEU A 169 21.33 -1.96 -18.43
C LEU A 169 21.21 -0.57 -19.09
N PRO A 170 21.77 -0.34 -20.28
CA PRO A 170 21.69 0.96 -20.97
C PRO A 170 20.26 1.48 -21.12
N VAL A 171 19.32 0.61 -21.45
CA VAL A 171 17.89 0.99 -21.61
C VAL A 171 17.25 1.42 -20.28
N VAL A 172 17.72 0.90 -19.14
CA VAL A 172 17.26 1.35 -17.80
C VAL A 172 17.74 2.78 -17.56
N LYS A 173 19.00 3.08 -17.90
CA LYS A 173 19.55 4.44 -17.79
C LYS A 173 18.80 5.43 -18.70
N GLU A 174 18.38 5.01 -19.89
CA GLU A 174 17.54 5.81 -20.79
C GLU A 174 16.17 6.10 -20.17
N VAL A 175 15.49 5.09 -19.61
CA VAL A 175 14.20 5.29 -18.91
C VAL A 175 14.35 6.25 -17.73
N ILE A 176 15.43 6.12 -16.94
CA ILE A 176 15.70 7.04 -15.82
C ILE A 176 15.88 8.47 -16.33
N GLY A 177 16.54 8.65 -17.49
CA GLY A 177 16.65 9.96 -18.14
C GLY A 177 15.30 10.57 -18.53
N LEU A 178 14.37 9.76 -19.03
CA LEU A 178 13.00 10.22 -19.32
C LEU A 178 12.23 10.56 -18.03
N ILE A 179 12.40 9.78 -16.97
CA ILE A 179 11.81 10.06 -15.66
C ILE A 179 12.29 11.42 -15.13
N ALA A 180 13.60 11.69 -15.21
CA ALA A 180 14.17 12.98 -14.81
C ALA A 180 13.64 14.13 -15.68
N LYS A 181 13.65 13.95 -17.00
CA LYS A 181 13.20 14.94 -17.98
C LYS A 181 11.75 15.38 -17.77
N HIS A 182 10.87 14.44 -17.44
CA HIS A 182 9.43 14.67 -17.29
C HIS A 182 8.99 14.90 -15.84
N GLY A 183 9.91 14.94 -14.86
CA GLY A 183 9.59 15.15 -13.45
C GLY A 183 8.72 14.02 -12.86
N LEU A 184 8.90 12.79 -13.36
CA LEU A 184 8.17 11.62 -12.89
C LEU A 184 8.82 11.03 -11.63
N VAL A 185 8.10 10.13 -10.98
CA VAL A 185 8.62 9.34 -9.87
C VAL A 185 9.33 8.09 -10.39
N LEU A 186 10.57 7.88 -9.99
CA LEU A 186 11.28 6.61 -10.13
C LEU A 186 10.94 5.71 -8.94
N ALA A 187 10.23 4.62 -9.15
CA ALA A 187 9.96 3.61 -8.13
C ALA A 187 10.70 2.30 -8.45
N THR A 188 11.33 1.69 -7.43
CA THR A 188 12.24 0.55 -7.64
C THR A 188 11.54 -0.76 -8.04
N GLY A 189 10.20 -0.83 -7.93
CA GLY A 189 9.46 -2.06 -8.24
C GLY A 189 9.86 -3.21 -7.33
N HIS A 190 9.93 -4.41 -7.90
CA HIS A 190 10.36 -5.63 -7.19
C HIS A 190 11.84 -5.97 -7.42
N SER A 191 12.66 -4.99 -7.81
CA SER A 191 14.11 -5.17 -7.93
C SER A 191 14.72 -5.62 -6.60
N ALA A 192 15.79 -6.42 -6.66
CA ALA A 192 16.53 -6.78 -5.45
C ALA A 192 17.07 -5.54 -4.72
N ALA A 193 17.30 -5.64 -3.42
CA ALA A 193 17.77 -4.51 -2.61
C ALA A 193 19.01 -3.81 -3.22
N ALA A 194 20.00 -4.57 -3.67
CA ALA A 194 21.20 -4.03 -4.32
C ALA A 194 20.88 -3.32 -5.64
N GLU A 195 20.01 -3.88 -6.47
CA GLU A 195 19.56 -3.26 -7.72
C GLU A 195 18.76 -1.98 -7.45
N GLY A 196 17.89 -1.97 -6.43
CA GLY A 196 17.19 -0.77 -5.98
C GLY A 196 18.15 0.37 -5.66
N LEU A 197 19.24 0.09 -4.97
CA LEU A 197 20.29 1.09 -4.69
C LEU A 197 21.02 1.56 -5.97
N LEU A 198 21.28 0.67 -6.93
CA LEU A 198 21.84 1.06 -8.24
C LEU A 198 20.88 2.02 -8.98
N LEU A 199 19.59 1.71 -9.02
CA LEU A 199 18.56 2.54 -9.64
C LEU A 199 18.51 3.94 -9.00
N LEU A 200 18.56 4.01 -7.67
CA LEU A 200 18.52 5.27 -6.94
C LEU A 200 19.77 6.11 -7.12
N ARG A 201 20.96 5.50 -7.13
CA ARG A 201 22.23 6.19 -7.41
C ARG A 201 22.23 6.78 -8.82
N GLU A 202 21.76 6.01 -9.81
CA GLU A 202 21.64 6.49 -11.19
C GLU A 202 20.57 7.58 -11.30
N GLY A 203 19.41 7.42 -10.63
CA GLY A 203 18.36 8.44 -10.57
C GLY A 203 18.89 9.77 -10.04
N ARG A 204 19.61 9.73 -8.91
CA ARG A 204 20.26 10.92 -8.35
C ARG A 204 21.28 11.53 -9.30
N ARG A 205 22.10 10.71 -9.95
CA ARG A 205 23.10 11.18 -10.95
C ARG A 205 22.46 11.89 -12.13
N GLN A 206 21.30 11.43 -12.57
CA GLN A 206 20.55 12.03 -13.69
C GLN A 206 19.58 13.16 -13.26
N GLY A 207 19.52 13.50 -11.96
CA GLY A 207 18.71 14.60 -11.46
C GLY A 207 17.23 14.26 -11.23
N VAL A 208 16.87 12.97 -11.06
CA VAL A 208 15.51 12.58 -10.67
C VAL A 208 15.19 13.16 -9.30
N GLN A 209 14.15 13.99 -9.24
CA GLN A 209 13.76 14.69 -8.01
C GLN A 209 12.86 13.84 -7.10
N HIS A 210 12.17 12.85 -7.65
CA HIS A 210 11.16 12.05 -6.96
C HIS A 210 11.51 10.57 -7.07
N MET A 211 11.94 9.97 -5.97
CA MET A 211 12.37 8.56 -5.92
C MET A 211 11.69 7.81 -4.79
N LEU A 212 11.35 6.56 -5.03
CA LEU A 212 10.61 5.68 -4.12
C LEU A 212 11.22 4.28 -4.09
N VAL A 213 11.52 3.77 -2.93
CA VAL A 213 11.71 2.32 -2.72
C VAL A 213 10.35 1.68 -2.50
N THR A 214 9.92 0.85 -3.44
CA THR A 214 8.63 0.18 -3.39
C THR A 214 8.64 -0.90 -2.30
N HIS A 215 7.67 -0.87 -1.38
CA HIS A 215 7.47 -1.79 -0.23
C HIS A 215 8.77 -2.44 0.30
N ALA A 216 9.73 -1.60 0.67
CA ALA A 216 11.15 -1.90 0.88
C ALA A 216 11.45 -3.15 1.72
N ILE A 217 10.72 -3.35 2.82
CA ILE A 217 10.98 -4.44 3.78
C ILE A 217 10.25 -5.74 3.43
N ASN A 218 9.29 -5.67 2.50
CA ASN A 218 8.48 -6.83 2.13
C ASN A 218 9.18 -7.67 1.05
N ALA A 219 8.85 -8.97 0.99
CA ALA A 219 9.26 -9.81 -0.13
C ALA A 219 8.68 -9.25 -1.45
N PRO A 220 9.40 -9.38 -2.56
CA PRO A 220 10.72 -10.00 -2.71
C PRO A 220 11.90 -9.03 -2.50
N VAL A 221 11.64 -7.75 -2.17
CA VAL A 221 12.67 -6.68 -2.08
C VAL A 221 13.61 -6.90 -0.90
N LEU A 222 13.05 -7.09 0.31
CA LEU A 222 13.74 -7.47 1.54
C LEU A 222 14.96 -6.58 1.88
N MET A 223 14.85 -5.26 1.70
CA MET A 223 15.88 -4.34 2.17
C MET A 223 16.03 -4.41 3.69
N ASP A 224 17.26 -4.43 4.17
CA ASP A 224 17.56 -4.21 5.57
C ASP A 224 17.55 -2.70 5.92
N VAL A 225 17.66 -2.39 7.22
CA VAL A 225 17.58 -1.00 7.70
C VAL A 225 18.73 -0.16 7.16
N SER A 226 19.92 -0.71 7.02
CA SER A 226 21.09 0.04 6.53
C SER A 226 20.92 0.41 5.05
N GLN A 227 20.39 -0.48 4.24
CA GLN A 227 20.05 -0.24 2.84
C GLN A 227 18.94 0.79 2.68
N MET A 228 17.89 0.74 3.53
CA MET A 228 16.85 1.76 3.56
C MET A 228 17.38 3.13 3.96
N GLN A 229 18.30 3.20 4.94
CA GLN A 229 18.97 4.45 5.31
C GLN A 229 19.84 5.01 4.18
N GLU A 230 20.56 4.16 3.46
CA GLU A 230 21.31 4.57 2.28
C GLU A 230 20.37 5.12 1.19
N ALA A 231 19.26 4.43 0.91
CA ALA A 231 18.26 4.90 -0.04
C ALA A 231 17.67 6.27 0.35
N ALA A 232 17.40 6.49 1.64
CA ALA A 232 16.97 7.78 2.17
C ALA A 232 18.03 8.88 1.98
N GLN A 233 19.31 8.58 2.20
CA GLN A 233 20.42 9.52 1.95
C GLN A 233 20.58 9.86 0.46
N LEU A 234 20.20 8.95 -0.43
CA LEU A 234 20.12 9.22 -1.87
C LEU A 234 18.94 10.13 -2.25
N GLY A 235 18.04 10.42 -1.31
CA GLY A 235 16.86 11.27 -1.50
C GLY A 235 15.58 10.49 -1.85
N ALA A 236 15.58 9.17 -1.73
CA ALA A 236 14.39 8.36 -1.95
C ALA A 236 13.51 8.30 -0.71
N PHE A 237 12.20 8.23 -0.91
CA PHE A 237 11.26 7.81 0.13
C PHE A 237 11.22 6.28 0.23
N ILE A 238 11.00 5.79 1.44
CA ILE A 238 10.88 4.37 1.75
C ILE A 238 9.39 4.06 1.97
N GLU A 239 8.83 3.21 1.12
CA GLU A 239 7.42 2.83 1.21
C GLU A 239 7.20 1.66 2.17
N PHE A 240 6.23 1.83 3.06
CA PHE A 240 5.70 0.78 3.95
C PHE A 240 4.23 0.55 3.60
N VAL A 241 3.89 -0.67 3.21
CA VAL A 241 2.54 -1.01 2.74
C VAL A 241 1.78 -1.81 3.79
N GLY A 242 0.57 -1.35 4.13
CA GLY A 242 -0.26 -1.98 5.15
C GLY A 242 -0.66 -3.41 4.81
N GLY A 243 -1.05 -3.65 3.56
CA GLY A 243 -1.56 -4.95 3.11
C GLY A 243 -2.74 -5.42 3.96
N SER A 244 -2.99 -6.74 3.96
CA SER A 244 -4.04 -7.32 4.79
C SER A 244 -3.66 -7.35 6.27
N LEU A 245 -4.38 -6.62 7.10
CA LEU A 245 -4.25 -6.69 8.56
C LEU A 245 -4.97 -7.90 9.18
N ALA A 246 -5.73 -8.65 8.39
CA ALA A 246 -6.30 -9.93 8.80
C ALA A 246 -5.33 -11.11 8.65
N ALA A 247 -4.16 -10.91 8.01
CA ALA A 247 -3.14 -11.92 7.89
C ALA A 247 -2.54 -12.28 9.26
N THR A 248 -2.16 -13.55 9.43
CA THR A 248 -1.66 -14.07 10.72
C THR A 248 -0.35 -13.42 11.17
N ASP A 249 0.44 -12.92 10.24
CA ASP A 249 1.70 -12.21 10.48
C ASP A 249 1.55 -10.68 10.62
N ALA A 250 0.33 -10.14 10.51
CA ALA A 250 0.10 -8.70 10.45
C ALA A 250 0.71 -7.94 11.63
N GLN A 251 0.55 -8.47 12.86
CA GLN A 251 1.11 -7.83 14.05
C GLN A 251 2.65 -7.78 14.00
N ALA A 252 3.30 -8.90 13.67
CA ALA A 252 4.76 -8.97 13.55
C ALA A 252 5.28 -8.06 12.42
N ARG A 253 4.51 -7.92 11.33
CA ARG A 253 4.83 -7.00 10.24
C ARG A 253 4.76 -5.55 10.70
N ILE A 254 3.71 -5.16 11.42
CA ILE A 254 3.57 -3.79 11.97
C ILE A 254 4.70 -3.49 12.96
N ASP A 255 5.13 -4.45 13.77
CA ASP A 255 6.26 -4.29 14.69
C ASP A 255 7.56 -4.02 13.93
N ARG A 256 7.87 -4.82 12.90
CA ARG A 256 9.03 -4.59 12.03
C ARG A 256 8.99 -3.23 11.35
N PHE A 257 7.82 -2.81 10.88
CA PHE A 257 7.65 -1.48 10.27
C PHE A 257 7.93 -0.36 11.27
N ALA A 258 7.34 -0.45 12.46
CA ALA A 258 7.55 0.54 13.51
C ALA A 258 9.04 0.68 13.88
N ASP A 259 9.75 -0.43 14.01
CA ASP A 259 11.18 -0.43 14.32
C ASP A 259 12.01 0.16 13.17
N ALA A 260 11.71 -0.19 11.92
CA ALA A 260 12.40 0.35 10.76
C ALA A 260 12.15 1.86 10.60
N ILE A 261 10.89 2.30 10.68
CA ILE A 261 10.52 3.72 10.57
C ILE A 261 11.23 4.57 11.62
N ARG A 262 11.34 4.10 12.88
CA ARG A 262 12.08 4.82 13.92
C ARG A 262 13.56 4.98 13.63
N LYS A 263 14.18 3.97 13.01
CA LYS A 263 15.61 3.99 12.64
C LYS A 263 15.90 4.82 11.39
N ILE A 264 14.96 4.91 10.46
CA ILE A 264 15.08 5.70 9.22
C ILE A 264 14.67 7.16 9.46
N GLY A 265 13.64 7.37 10.25
CA GLY A 265 12.99 8.64 10.50
C GLY A 265 11.73 8.84 9.64
N PRO A 266 10.62 9.33 10.23
CA PRO A 266 9.34 9.55 9.53
C PRO A 266 9.46 10.50 8.33
N ASP A 267 10.47 11.36 8.28
CA ASP A 267 10.68 12.33 7.19
C ASP A 267 10.99 11.66 5.84
N PHE A 268 11.47 10.43 5.88
CA PHE A 268 11.86 9.65 4.69
C PHE A 268 10.90 8.49 4.40
N CYS A 269 9.83 8.33 5.17
CA CYS A 269 8.91 7.20 5.03
C CYS A 269 7.60 7.63 4.39
N ILE A 270 7.00 6.75 3.59
CA ILE A 270 5.65 6.87 3.04
C ILE A 270 4.86 5.64 3.46
N LEU A 271 3.60 5.87 3.88
CA LEU A 271 2.63 4.83 4.16
C LEU A 271 1.65 4.71 2.99
N SER A 272 1.36 3.50 2.55
CA SER A 272 0.37 3.20 1.51
C SER A 272 -0.34 1.88 1.79
N SER A 273 -1.36 1.56 1.02
CA SER A 273 -2.17 0.38 1.31
C SER A 273 -1.66 -0.90 0.67
N ASP A 274 -1.28 -0.87 -0.60
CA ASP A 274 -1.08 -2.07 -1.43
C ASP A 274 -2.29 -3.01 -1.36
N LEU A 275 -3.50 -2.43 -1.41
CA LEU A 275 -4.76 -3.15 -1.32
C LEU A 275 -5.55 -3.05 -2.63
N GLY A 276 -6.59 -3.89 -2.73
CA GLY A 276 -7.43 -4.08 -3.91
C GLY A 276 -7.59 -5.55 -4.29
N GLN A 277 -6.86 -6.46 -3.64
CA GLN A 277 -6.96 -7.90 -3.86
C GLN A 277 -8.24 -8.45 -3.23
N LEU A 278 -8.85 -9.48 -3.85
CA LEU A 278 -10.02 -10.15 -3.30
C LEU A 278 -9.76 -10.68 -1.88
N GLY A 279 -10.77 -10.60 -1.03
CA GLY A 279 -10.72 -11.09 0.35
C GLY A 279 -10.04 -10.15 1.34
N ASN A 280 -9.40 -9.08 0.89
CA ASN A 280 -8.84 -8.04 1.74
C ASN A 280 -9.84 -6.90 1.99
N ALA A 281 -9.56 -6.06 2.98
CA ALA A 281 -10.29 -4.80 3.16
C ALA A 281 -10.15 -3.92 1.91
N LEU A 282 -11.16 -3.10 1.63
CA LEU A 282 -11.08 -2.11 0.55
C LEU A 282 -9.96 -1.09 0.83
N PRO A 283 -9.24 -0.58 -0.21
CA PRO A 283 -8.04 0.23 -0.03
C PRO A 283 -8.15 1.36 1.00
N PRO A 284 -9.15 2.28 0.95
CA PRO A 284 -9.23 3.34 1.95
C PRO A 284 -9.48 2.82 3.38
N ASP A 285 -10.28 1.76 3.53
CA ASP A 285 -10.62 1.22 4.84
C ASP A 285 -9.42 0.48 5.45
N GLY A 286 -8.71 -0.31 4.66
CA GLY A 286 -7.49 -0.99 5.09
C GLY A 286 -6.34 -0.01 5.35
N PHE A 287 -6.20 1.02 4.52
CA PHE A 287 -5.22 2.08 4.76
C PHE A 287 -5.46 2.78 6.09
N GLY A 288 -6.71 3.19 6.37
CA GLY A 288 -7.05 3.78 7.65
C GLY A 288 -6.79 2.86 8.85
N ALA A 289 -7.03 1.56 8.71
CA ALA A 289 -6.70 0.59 9.75
C ALA A 289 -5.18 0.48 9.97
N PHE A 290 -4.37 0.55 8.91
CA PHE A 290 -2.91 0.57 9.00
C PHE A 290 -2.41 1.82 9.74
N LEU A 291 -2.94 3.01 9.45
CA LEU A 291 -2.58 4.23 10.17
C LEU A 291 -2.88 4.12 11.67
N VAL A 292 -4.05 3.55 12.03
CA VAL A 292 -4.43 3.30 13.43
C VAL A 292 -3.48 2.30 14.09
N ALA A 293 -3.07 1.25 13.38
CA ALA A 293 -2.13 0.26 13.91
C ALA A 293 -0.76 0.88 14.24
N LEU A 294 -0.24 1.76 13.38
CA LEU A 294 1.00 2.50 13.68
C LEU A 294 0.82 3.50 14.82
N ARG A 295 -0.34 4.15 14.91
CA ARG A 295 -0.68 5.01 16.07
C ARG A 295 -0.60 4.22 17.38
N ALA A 296 -1.12 3.00 17.41
CA ALA A 296 -1.06 2.11 18.56
C ALA A 296 0.39 1.66 18.89
N LYS A 297 1.33 1.77 17.96
CA LYS A 297 2.78 1.58 18.19
C LYS A 297 3.48 2.83 18.70
N GLY A 298 2.74 3.89 19.03
CA GLY A 298 3.27 5.10 19.67
C GLY A 298 3.72 6.19 18.69
N PHE A 299 3.45 6.08 17.39
CA PHE A 299 3.65 7.20 16.47
C PHE A 299 2.65 8.32 16.77
N THR A 300 3.11 9.55 16.77
CA THR A 300 2.28 10.74 16.94
C THR A 300 1.40 10.99 15.70
N GLU A 301 0.33 11.75 15.87
CA GLU A 301 -0.49 12.17 14.71
C GLU A 301 0.31 12.98 13.70
N GLN A 302 1.28 13.76 14.16
CA GLN A 302 2.15 14.55 13.29
C GLN A 302 3.05 13.64 12.43
N GLU A 303 3.64 12.58 13.01
CA GLU A 303 4.44 11.60 12.27
C GLU A 303 3.59 10.83 11.27
N ILE A 304 2.39 10.36 11.67
CA ILE A 304 1.45 9.71 10.76
C ILE A 304 1.06 10.67 9.62
N SER A 305 0.73 11.92 9.93
CA SER A 305 0.39 12.93 8.92
C SER A 305 1.57 13.20 7.97
N ARG A 306 2.80 13.23 8.48
CA ARG A 306 3.99 13.36 7.66
C ARG A 306 4.10 12.22 6.64
N MET A 307 4.00 11.00 7.10
CA MET A 307 4.18 9.80 6.27
C MET A 307 3.00 9.49 5.34
N SER A 308 1.77 9.90 5.71
CA SER A 308 0.57 9.59 4.93
C SER A 308 0.01 10.77 4.12
N LYS A 309 0.51 11.99 4.34
CA LYS A 309 -0.01 13.21 3.67
C LYS A 309 1.13 14.03 3.05
N GLN A 310 2.09 14.47 3.84
CA GLN A 310 3.11 15.42 3.41
C GLN A 310 4.16 14.76 2.49
N ASN A 311 4.72 13.63 2.90
CA ASN A 311 5.73 12.93 2.10
C ASN A 311 5.18 12.43 0.76
N PRO A 312 4.01 11.76 0.68
CA PRO A 312 3.46 11.36 -0.60
C PRO A 312 3.05 12.58 -1.46
N ALA A 313 2.64 13.71 -0.87
CA ALA A 313 2.43 14.95 -1.62
C ALA A 313 3.74 15.45 -2.25
N ARG A 314 4.84 15.49 -1.47
CA ARG A 314 6.17 15.84 -1.98
C ARG A 314 6.66 14.88 -3.06
N LEU A 315 6.46 13.57 -2.89
CA LEU A 315 6.79 12.56 -3.90
C LEU A 315 6.07 12.81 -5.21
N LEU A 316 4.79 13.20 -5.17
CA LEU A 316 3.97 13.44 -6.37
C LEU A 316 4.11 14.87 -6.91
N GLY A 317 4.92 15.73 -6.29
CA GLY A 317 5.08 17.14 -6.68
C GLY A 317 3.82 18.00 -6.45
N LEU A 318 3.03 17.65 -5.42
CA LEU A 318 1.82 18.38 -5.05
C LEU A 318 2.12 19.46 -3.99
N HIS A 319 1.62 20.66 -4.21
CA HIS A 319 1.77 21.81 -3.32
C HIS A 319 0.59 21.99 -2.39
#